data_f8676a25f8773a64a9825adc2ef19846
#
_entry.id   f8676a25f8773a64a9825adc2ef19846
#
_cell.length_a   1.000
_cell.length_b   1.000
_cell.length_c   1.000
_cell.angle_alpha   90.00
_cell.angle_beta   90.00
_cell.angle_gamma   90.00
#
_symmetry.space_group_name_H-M   'P 1'
#
loop_
_entity.id
_entity.type
_entity.pdbx_description
1 polymer ?
#
loop_
_entity_poly.entity_id
_entity_poly.type
_entity_poly.pdbx_seq_one_letter_code
_entity_poly.pdbx_strand_id
1 'polypeptide(L)'
;MKNLFAATLFLAALPVLAQDIGMLTADTKKTVLPVVPKVVNAMQEAVAEKGVAGAIPVCKEQAPALIKEKRNETGWDIRRVSLKARNPERGTPDLWEVRQLADFNIRAANGEKPETIEKSEIVSINGKQVFRYMKALPVADVCLKCHGPVDSLETGLKAKLA
;
A
#
# COMPACT_ATOMS: atom_id res chain seq x y z
N MET A 1 -7.80 26.62 -67.20
CA MET A 1 -7.37 27.11 -65.87
C MET A 1 -8.07 26.22 -64.84
N LYS A 2 -7.35 25.26 -64.25
CA LYS A 2 -7.88 24.31 -63.25
C LYS A 2 -7.41 24.75 -61.89
N ASN A 3 -8.32 25.24 -61.03
CA ASN A 3 -8.01 25.60 -59.66
C ASN A 3 -8.03 24.32 -58.78
N LEU A 4 -6.86 23.90 -58.33
CA LEU A 4 -6.74 22.90 -57.27
C LEU A 4 -6.95 23.60 -55.93
N PHE A 5 -8.06 23.30 -55.27
CA PHE A 5 -8.25 23.62 -53.85
C PHE A 5 -7.55 22.54 -53.00
N ALA A 6 -6.43 22.88 -52.38
CA ALA A 6 -5.80 22.05 -51.39
C ALA A 6 -6.55 22.21 -50.05
N ALA A 7 -7.29 21.18 -49.66
CA ALA A 7 -7.92 21.11 -48.33
C ALA A 7 -6.86 20.70 -47.29
N THR A 8 -6.42 21.66 -46.48
CA THR A 8 -5.53 21.45 -45.36
C THR A 8 -6.31 20.83 -44.20
N LEU A 9 -6.10 19.54 -43.94
CA LEU A 9 -6.69 18.84 -42.79
C LEU A 9 -5.94 19.28 -41.52
N PHE A 10 -6.54 20.15 -40.72
CA PHE A 10 -6.05 20.45 -39.36
C PHE A 10 -6.36 19.28 -38.45
N LEU A 11 -5.35 18.44 -38.14
CA LEU A 11 -5.44 17.49 -37.04
C LEU A 11 -5.37 18.29 -35.73
N ALA A 12 -6.52 18.53 -35.12
CA ALA A 12 -6.57 19.03 -33.74
C ALA A 12 -6.03 17.95 -32.79
N ALA A 13 -4.78 18.10 -32.36
CA ALA A 13 -4.23 17.31 -31.27
C ALA A 13 -5.00 17.70 -29.99
N LEU A 14 -5.89 16.81 -29.53
CA LEU A 14 -6.52 16.96 -28.22
C LEU A 14 -5.40 16.93 -27.15
N PRO A 15 -5.37 17.88 -26.21
CA PRO A 15 -4.43 17.82 -25.12
C PRO A 15 -4.72 16.55 -24.29
N VAL A 16 -3.78 15.61 -24.29
CA VAL A 16 -3.78 14.52 -23.31
C VAL A 16 -3.61 15.20 -21.96
N LEU A 17 -4.68 15.25 -21.17
CA LEU A 17 -4.62 15.74 -19.80
C LEU A 17 -3.61 14.85 -19.06
N ALA A 18 -2.40 15.35 -18.86
CA ALA A 18 -1.42 14.72 -18.01
C ALA A 18 -2.05 14.62 -16.62
N GLN A 19 -2.30 13.39 -16.16
CA GLN A 19 -2.84 13.19 -14.82
C GLN A 19 -1.84 13.77 -13.81
N ASP A 20 -2.30 14.70 -12.98
CA ASP A 20 -1.48 15.30 -11.95
C ASP A 20 -1.20 14.26 -10.85
N ILE A 21 0.02 13.68 -10.86
CA ILE A 21 0.48 12.70 -9.88
C ILE A 21 0.40 13.28 -8.46
N GLY A 22 0.63 14.58 -8.30
CA GLY A 22 0.54 15.25 -7.00
C GLY A 22 -0.89 15.21 -6.45
N MET A 23 -1.88 15.53 -7.27
CA MET A 23 -3.30 15.43 -6.89
C MET A 23 -3.70 14.00 -6.56
N LEU A 24 -3.35 13.03 -7.42
CA LEU A 24 -3.65 11.62 -7.18
C LEU A 24 -3.00 11.10 -5.89
N THR A 25 -1.76 11.52 -5.62
CA THR A 25 -1.05 11.19 -4.38
C THR A 25 -1.76 11.77 -3.16
N ALA A 26 -2.13 13.05 -3.20
CA ALA A 26 -2.80 13.72 -2.09
C ALA A 26 -4.17 13.08 -1.78
N ASP A 27 -4.96 12.78 -2.81
CA ASP A 27 -6.25 12.12 -2.67
C ASP A 27 -6.11 10.70 -2.10
N THR A 28 -5.13 9.92 -2.59
CA THR A 28 -4.84 8.59 -2.07
C THR A 28 -4.45 8.62 -0.60
N LYS A 29 -3.56 9.55 -0.22
CA LYS A 29 -3.15 9.73 1.18
C LYS A 29 -4.33 10.07 2.07
N LYS A 30 -5.15 11.03 1.69
CA LYS A 30 -6.35 11.46 2.42
C LYS A 30 -7.34 10.30 2.62
N THR A 31 -7.50 9.45 1.61
CA THR A 31 -8.50 8.38 1.59
C THR A 31 -8.04 7.13 2.33
N VAL A 32 -6.78 6.70 2.16
CA VAL A 32 -6.29 5.40 2.62
C VAL A 32 -5.53 5.48 3.95
N LEU A 33 -4.69 6.50 4.15
CA LEU A 33 -3.83 6.54 5.35
C LEU A 33 -4.58 6.60 6.69
N PRO A 34 -5.80 7.17 6.79
CA PRO A 34 -6.56 7.13 8.05
C PRO A 34 -6.93 5.73 8.55
N VAL A 35 -6.82 4.69 7.71
CA VAL A 35 -7.04 3.30 8.13
C VAL A 35 -5.92 2.81 9.06
N VAL A 36 -4.68 3.29 8.84
CA VAL A 36 -3.50 2.82 9.60
C VAL A 36 -3.64 3.08 11.10
N PRO A 37 -3.88 4.30 11.58
CA PRO A 37 -4.04 4.56 13.02
C PRO A 37 -5.24 3.82 13.62
N LYS A 38 -6.33 3.62 12.90
CA LYS A 38 -7.48 2.83 13.38
C LYS A 38 -7.08 1.40 13.71
N VAL A 39 -6.33 0.76 12.82
CA VAL A 39 -5.84 -0.61 13.03
C VAL A 39 -4.81 -0.67 14.17
N VAL A 40 -3.89 0.29 14.23
CA VAL A 40 -2.86 0.35 15.28
C VAL A 40 -3.48 0.53 16.66
N ASN A 41 -4.43 1.45 16.81
CA ASN A 41 -5.11 1.70 18.08
C ASN A 41 -5.90 0.47 18.53
N ALA A 42 -6.72 -0.13 17.65
CA ALA A 42 -7.47 -1.35 17.97
C ALA A 42 -6.56 -2.51 18.38
N MET A 43 -5.39 -2.65 17.73
CA MET A 43 -4.39 -3.64 18.10
C MET A 43 -3.78 -3.36 19.48
N GLN A 44 -3.42 -2.10 19.79
CA GLN A 44 -2.87 -1.71 21.07
C GLN A 44 -3.86 -1.93 22.22
N GLU A 45 -5.12 -1.58 22.02
CA GLU A 45 -6.22 -1.83 22.96
C GLU A 45 -6.38 -3.33 23.22
N ALA A 46 -6.43 -4.13 22.16
CA ALA A 46 -6.54 -5.59 22.29
C ALA A 46 -5.33 -6.23 23.02
N VAL A 47 -4.11 -5.70 22.79
CA VAL A 47 -2.91 -6.15 23.52
C VAL A 47 -2.99 -5.77 24.99
N ALA A 48 -3.47 -4.56 25.32
CA ALA A 48 -3.60 -4.10 26.70
C ALA A 48 -4.65 -4.91 27.49
N GLU A 49 -5.77 -5.26 26.85
CA GLU A 49 -6.88 -5.96 27.50
C GLU A 49 -6.67 -7.50 27.57
N LYS A 50 -6.13 -8.09 26.52
CA LYS A 50 -6.13 -9.56 26.32
C LYS A 50 -4.75 -10.14 25.99
N GLY A 51 -3.70 -9.34 26.14
CA GLY A 51 -2.33 -9.73 25.79
C GLY A 51 -2.10 -9.84 24.29
N VAL A 52 -0.88 -10.22 23.88
CA VAL A 52 -0.46 -10.26 22.47
C VAL A 52 -1.37 -11.15 21.61
N ALA A 53 -1.77 -12.30 22.14
CA ALA A 53 -2.68 -13.20 21.44
C ALA A 53 -4.06 -12.61 21.19
N GLY A 54 -4.52 -11.67 22.02
CA GLY A 54 -5.78 -10.94 21.85
C GLY A 54 -5.81 -10.01 20.64
N ALA A 55 -4.64 -9.60 20.14
CA ALA A 55 -4.55 -8.75 18.95
C ALA A 55 -4.65 -9.55 17.62
N ILE A 56 -4.59 -10.88 17.65
CA ILE A 56 -4.64 -11.71 16.43
C ILE A 56 -5.92 -11.43 15.62
N PRO A 57 -7.14 -11.40 16.20
CA PRO A 57 -8.37 -11.09 15.46
C PRO A 57 -8.34 -9.70 14.82
N VAL A 58 -7.73 -8.70 15.46
CA VAL A 58 -7.61 -7.35 14.89
C VAL A 58 -6.84 -7.39 13.58
N CYS A 59 -5.70 -8.07 13.54
CA CYS A 59 -4.85 -8.17 12.35
C CYS A 59 -5.41 -9.17 11.31
N LYS A 60 -6.09 -10.24 11.74
CA LYS A 60 -6.59 -11.30 10.87
C LYS A 60 -7.95 -10.95 10.23
N GLU A 61 -8.80 -10.22 10.94
CA GLU A 61 -10.20 -9.96 10.57
C GLU A 61 -10.53 -8.48 10.42
N GLN A 62 -10.29 -7.66 11.45
CA GLN A 62 -10.70 -6.25 11.45
C GLN A 62 -9.92 -5.42 10.42
N ALA A 63 -8.59 -5.56 10.36
CA ALA A 63 -7.77 -4.81 9.41
C ALA A 63 -8.15 -5.14 7.94
N PRO A 64 -8.31 -6.43 7.54
CA PRO A 64 -8.82 -6.76 6.21
C PRO A 64 -10.23 -6.23 5.94
N ALA A 65 -11.12 -6.19 6.95
CA ALA A 65 -12.47 -5.66 6.79
C ALA A 65 -12.45 -4.15 6.48
N LEU A 66 -11.64 -3.36 7.21
CA LEU A 66 -11.46 -1.93 6.94
C LEU A 66 -10.87 -1.66 5.54
N ILE A 67 -9.92 -2.47 5.11
CA ILE A 67 -9.37 -2.37 3.74
C ILE A 67 -10.43 -2.71 2.70
N LYS A 68 -11.23 -3.77 2.92
CA LYS A 68 -12.32 -4.14 2.02
C LYS A 68 -13.36 -3.03 1.90
N GLU A 69 -13.72 -2.38 3.01
CA GLU A 69 -14.61 -1.22 3.02
C GLU A 69 -14.06 -0.11 2.11
N LYS A 70 -12.79 0.27 2.27
CA LYS A 70 -12.15 1.29 1.43
C LYS A 70 -12.06 0.89 -0.05
N ARG A 71 -11.80 -0.38 -0.35
CA ARG A 71 -11.84 -0.89 -1.73
C ARG A 71 -13.24 -0.75 -2.35
N ASN A 72 -14.28 -1.05 -1.59
CA ASN A 72 -15.67 -0.91 -2.05
C ASN A 72 -16.06 0.56 -2.28
N GLU A 73 -15.62 1.48 -1.40
CA GLU A 73 -15.89 2.91 -1.52
C GLU A 73 -15.19 3.55 -2.73
N THR A 74 -13.96 3.12 -3.01
CA THR A 74 -13.09 3.78 -4.00
C THR A 74 -13.00 3.06 -5.34
N GLY A 75 -13.26 1.77 -5.36
CA GLY A 75 -12.92 0.90 -6.49
C GLY A 75 -11.42 0.65 -6.66
N TRP A 76 -10.58 1.08 -5.72
CA TRP A 76 -9.13 0.93 -5.79
C TRP A 76 -8.67 -0.45 -5.28
N ASP A 77 -7.56 -0.95 -5.82
CA ASP A 77 -6.91 -2.12 -5.25
C ASP A 77 -5.97 -1.68 -4.12
N ILE A 78 -6.44 -1.85 -2.88
CA ILE A 78 -5.72 -1.46 -1.67
C ILE A 78 -5.29 -2.71 -0.93
N ARG A 79 -3.98 -2.84 -0.63
CA ARG A 79 -3.44 -3.99 0.09
C ARG A 79 -2.17 -3.66 0.86
N ARG A 80 -1.84 -4.48 1.84
CA ARG A 80 -0.55 -4.45 2.53
C ARG A 80 0.34 -5.56 1.98
N VAL A 81 1.54 -5.23 1.57
CA VAL A 81 2.54 -6.16 1.05
C VAL A 81 3.82 -6.14 1.88
N SER A 82 4.59 -7.20 1.82
CA SER A 82 5.88 -7.33 2.53
C SER A 82 6.78 -8.34 1.84
N LEU A 83 8.11 -8.10 1.84
CA LEU A 83 9.10 -9.11 1.42
C LEU A 83 9.13 -10.32 2.35
N LYS A 84 8.59 -10.18 3.59
CA LYS A 84 8.46 -11.22 4.60
C LYS A 84 6.98 -11.38 4.98
N ALA A 85 6.12 -11.67 4.00
CA ALA A 85 4.70 -11.84 4.23
C ALA A 85 4.42 -13.06 5.11
N ARG A 86 3.68 -12.88 6.23
CA ARG A 86 3.22 -14.00 7.07
C ARG A 86 2.07 -14.76 6.39
N ASN A 87 1.20 -14.05 5.69
CA ASN A 87 0.17 -14.64 4.84
C ASN A 87 0.52 -14.35 3.38
N PRO A 88 1.09 -15.34 2.64
CA PRO A 88 1.52 -15.15 1.26
C PRO A 88 0.36 -14.80 0.31
N GLU A 89 -0.82 -15.38 0.50
CA GLU A 89 -1.98 -15.14 -0.37
C GLU A 89 -2.39 -13.65 -0.40
N ARG A 90 -2.23 -12.96 0.73
CA ARG A 90 -2.64 -11.55 0.87
C ARG A 90 -1.49 -10.56 0.80
N GLY A 91 -0.27 -11.00 1.09
CA GLY A 91 0.87 -10.11 1.33
C GLY A 91 2.03 -10.26 0.35
N THR A 92 1.97 -11.17 -0.63
CA THR A 92 3.02 -11.31 -1.64
C THR A 92 3.02 -10.08 -2.57
N PRO A 93 4.15 -9.37 -2.66
CA PRO A 93 4.27 -8.22 -3.55
C PRO A 93 4.43 -8.65 -5.01
N ASP A 94 3.94 -7.84 -5.96
CA ASP A 94 4.30 -7.95 -7.36
C ASP A 94 5.70 -7.39 -7.64
N LEU A 95 6.19 -7.50 -8.88
CA LEU A 95 7.56 -7.07 -9.25
C LEU A 95 7.79 -5.57 -9.02
N TRP A 96 6.78 -4.73 -9.24
CA TRP A 96 6.89 -3.31 -8.98
C TRP A 96 6.99 -3.05 -7.48
N GLU A 97 6.13 -3.68 -6.68
CA GLU A 97 6.12 -3.56 -5.22
C GLU A 97 7.40 -4.10 -4.58
N VAL A 98 7.97 -5.20 -5.10
CA VAL A 98 9.27 -5.73 -4.65
C VAL A 98 10.36 -4.67 -4.79
N ARG A 99 10.42 -3.98 -5.93
CA ARG A 99 11.41 -2.93 -6.17
C ARG A 99 11.23 -1.77 -5.20
N GLN A 100 9.99 -1.31 -4.98
CA GLN A 100 9.72 -0.23 -4.04
C GLN A 100 10.03 -0.63 -2.60
N LEU A 101 9.70 -1.86 -2.17
CA LEU A 101 10.03 -2.36 -0.84
C LEU A 101 11.55 -2.43 -0.61
N ALA A 102 12.30 -2.86 -1.62
CA ALA A 102 13.77 -2.88 -1.56
C ALA A 102 14.34 -1.45 -1.44
N ASP A 103 13.85 -0.51 -2.26
CA ASP A 103 14.23 0.91 -2.19
C ASP A 103 13.91 1.51 -0.82
N PHE A 104 12.71 1.27 -0.28
CA PHE A 104 12.30 1.74 1.03
C PHE A 104 13.21 1.24 2.16
N ASN A 105 13.63 -0.03 2.09
CA ASN A 105 14.58 -0.59 3.06
C ASN A 105 15.95 0.09 2.96
N ILE A 106 16.44 0.37 1.73
CA ILE A 106 17.72 1.06 1.52
C ILE A 106 17.64 2.50 2.06
N ARG A 107 16.57 3.23 1.74
CA ARG A 107 16.36 4.61 2.20
C ARG A 107 16.28 4.68 3.73
N ALA A 108 15.55 3.76 4.35
CA ALA A 108 15.48 3.67 5.80
C ALA A 108 16.82 3.32 6.44
N ALA A 109 17.60 2.40 5.85
CA ALA A 109 18.93 2.05 6.31
C ALA A 109 19.93 3.23 6.19
N ASN A 110 19.71 4.13 5.22
CA ASN A 110 20.48 5.36 5.04
C ASN A 110 19.98 6.53 5.93
N GLY A 111 19.05 6.27 6.86
CA GLY A 111 18.62 7.25 7.87
C GLY A 111 17.41 8.08 7.47
N GLU A 112 16.76 7.80 6.32
CA GLU A 112 15.48 8.45 6.01
C GLU A 112 14.39 7.95 6.95
N LYS A 113 13.59 8.86 7.48
CA LYS A 113 12.49 8.51 8.39
C LYS A 113 11.43 7.68 7.67
N PRO A 114 11.13 6.45 8.11
CA PRO A 114 10.17 5.58 7.43
C PRO A 114 8.80 6.22 7.19
N GLU A 115 8.38 7.13 8.08
CA GLU A 115 7.11 7.85 7.99
C GLU A 115 7.06 8.80 6.78
N THR A 116 8.22 9.18 6.22
CA THR A 116 8.30 10.05 5.04
C THR A 116 8.46 9.26 3.74
N ILE A 117 8.83 7.97 3.84
CA ILE A 117 9.14 7.14 2.66
C ILE A 117 7.85 6.75 1.95
N GLU A 118 7.71 7.21 0.72
CA GLU A 118 6.60 6.87 -0.17
C GLU A 118 7.04 6.91 -1.63
N LYS A 119 6.25 6.30 -2.50
CA LYS A 119 6.43 6.32 -3.95
C LYS A 119 5.08 6.41 -4.64
N SER A 120 4.99 7.30 -5.62
CA SER A 120 3.86 7.39 -6.54
C SER A 120 4.36 7.51 -7.96
N GLU A 121 3.71 6.83 -8.88
CA GLU A 121 3.97 6.95 -10.32
C GLU A 121 2.81 6.40 -11.15
N ILE A 122 2.77 6.78 -12.42
CA ILE A 122 1.88 6.19 -13.41
C ILE A 122 2.67 5.15 -14.19
N VAL A 123 2.18 3.91 -14.19
CA VAL A 123 2.77 2.77 -14.91
C VAL A 123 1.83 2.28 -16.01
N SER A 124 2.37 1.68 -17.07
CA SER A 124 1.55 1.02 -18.09
C SER A 124 1.38 -0.47 -17.72
N ILE A 125 0.13 -0.90 -17.55
CA ILE A 125 -0.23 -2.30 -17.31
C ILE A 125 -1.21 -2.71 -18.40
N ASN A 126 -0.81 -3.66 -19.25
CA ASN A 126 -1.60 -4.14 -20.38
C ASN A 126 -2.12 -2.98 -21.28
N GLY A 127 -1.27 -2.00 -21.54
CA GLY A 127 -1.59 -0.82 -22.36
C GLY A 127 -2.45 0.24 -21.67
N LYS A 128 -2.83 0.05 -20.42
CA LYS A 128 -3.59 1.03 -19.64
C LYS A 128 -2.67 1.78 -18.67
N GLN A 129 -2.86 3.09 -18.56
CA GLN A 129 -2.18 3.92 -17.56
C GLN A 129 -2.81 3.66 -16.18
N VAL A 130 -2.00 3.26 -15.22
CA VAL A 130 -2.43 2.95 -13.85
C VAL A 130 -1.58 3.77 -12.88
N PHE A 131 -2.23 4.57 -12.06
CA PHE A 131 -1.57 5.24 -10.95
C PHE A 131 -1.29 4.23 -9.84
N ARG A 132 -0.05 4.20 -9.37
CA ARG A 132 0.37 3.36 -8.23
C ARG A 132 0.98 4.22 -7.14
N TYR A 133 0.59 3.92 -5.91
CA TYR A 133 1.11 4.56 -4.71
C TYR A 133 1.52 3.52 -3.69
N MET A 134 2.68 3.69 -3.06
CA MET A 134 3.12 2.92 -1.90
C MET A 134 3.59 3.85 -0.79
N LYS A 135 3.32 3.43 0.44
CA LYS A 135 3.77 4.09 1.67
C LYS A 135 4.48 3.09 2.56
N ALA A 136 5.66 3.43 3.06
CA ALA A 136 6.31 2.62 4.07
C ALA A 136 5.49 2.63 5.37
N LEU A 137 5.31 1.44 5.93
CA LEU A 137 4.70 1.24 7.24
C LEU A 137 5.79 0.70 8.17
N PRO A 138 6.35 1.51 9.06
CA PRO A 138 7.39 1.06 9.99
C PRO A 138 6.85 -0.02 10.92
N VAL A 139 7.71 -1.00 11.22
CA VAL A 139 7.39 -2.06 12.16
C VAL A 139 7.78 -1.59 13.56
N ALA A 140 6.79 -1.29 14.40
CA ALA A 140 7.01 -0.92 15.79
C ALA A 140 7.28 -2.16 16.66
N ASP A 141 7.86 -1.97 17.86
CA ASP A 141 8.22 -3.05 18.78
C ASP A 141 7.04 -3.98 19.11
N VAL A 142 5.85 -3.42 19.27
CA VAL A 142 4.62 -4.20 19.49
C VAL A 142 4.30 -5.12 18.30
N CYS A 143 4.63 -4.72 17.08
CA CYS A 143 4.43 -5.54 15.90
C CYS A 143 5.41 -6.73 15.85
N LEU A 144 6.63 -6.55 16.38
CA LEU A 144 7.65 -7.60 16.43
C LEU A 144 7.23 -8.76 17.33
N LYS A 145 6.34 -8.55 18.28
CA LYS A 145 5.79 -9.63 19.13
C LYS A 145 5.08 -10.72 18.32
N CYS A 146 4.54 -10.38 17.14
CA CYS A 146 3.93 -11.34 16.21
C CYS A 146 4.70 -11.46 14.88
N HIS A 147 5.34 -10.38 14.42
CA HIS A 147 6.03 -10.32 13.12
C HIS A 147 7.55 -10.40 13.24
N GLY A 148 8.07 -10.63 14.43
CA GLY A 148 9.50 -10.87 14.70
C GLY A 148 9.97 -12.27 14.29
N PRO A 149 11.24 -12.59 14.59
CA PRO A 149 11.80 -13.93 14.38
C PRO A 149 10.95 -15.01 15.08
N VAL A 150 10.78 -16.16 14.43
CA VAL A 150 9.93 -17.24 14.95
C VAL A 150 10.37 -17.72 16.34
N ASP A 151 11.68 -17.71 16.58
CA ASP A 151 12.26 -18.18 17.86
C ASP A 151 12.09 -17.17 19.01
N SER A 152 11.76 -15.92 18.70
CA SER A 152 11.47 -14.86 19.68
C SER A 152 9.99 -14.73 20.04
N LEU A 153 9.12 -15.53 19.45
CA LEU A 153 7.69 -15.50 19.74
C LEU A 153 7.39 -16.15 21.10
N GLU A 154 6.45 -15.55 21.84
CA GLU A 154 5.96 -16.10 23.10
C GLU A 154 5.46 -17.56 22.94
N THR A 155 5.69 -18.37 23.96
CA THR A 155 5.23 -19.77 23.99
C THR A 155 3.71 -19.83 23.74
N GLY A 156 3.29 -20.68 22.80
CA GLY A 156 1.88 -20.84 22.41
C GLY A 156 1.35 -19.81 21.41
N LEU A 157 2.04 -18.69 21.17
CA LEU A 157 1.61 -17.70 20.16
C LEU A 157 1.80 -18.26 18.74
N LYS A 158 2.88 -19.01 18.51
CA LYS A 158 3.20 -19.64 17.22
C LYS A 158 2.05 -20.53 16.71
N ALA A 159 1.46 -21.35 17.58
CA ALA A 159 0.33 -22.20 17.21
C ALA A 159 -0.95 -21.41 16.86
N LYS A 160 -1.12 -20.22 17.44
CA LYS A 160 -2.27 -19.35 17.15
C LYS A 160 -2.08 -18.51 15.89
N LEU A 161 -0.86 -18.38 15.39
CA LEU A 161 -0.50 -17.64 14.18
C LEU A 161 -0.47 -18.54 12.94
N ALA A 162 -0.40 -19.84 13.10
CA ALA A 162 -0.52 -20.82 12.02
C ALA A 162 -1.97 -20.94 11.56
#